data_3d6f252dfb59c3a769678faa3e793b2e
#
_entry.id   3d6f252dfb59c3a769678faa3e793b2e
#
_cell.length_a   1.000
_cell.length_b   1.000
_cell.length_c   1.000
_cell.angle_alpha   90.00
_cell.angle_beta   90.00
_cell.angle_gamma   90.00
#
_symmetry.space_group_name_H-M   'P 1'
#
loop_
_entity.id
_entity.type
_entity.pdbx_description
1 polymer ?
#
loop_
_entity_poly.entity_id
_entity_poly.type
_entity_poly.pdbx_seq_one_letter_code
_entity_poly.pdbx_strand_id
1 'polypeptide(L)'
;MDRSNIEFPAPVMKVSGLSKSVAVGDGQGILHILQDVSFAVGAGESVAIVGASGSGKSTLLGLLAGLDVPTAGSVAIRGVDVFKLDEDERAALRGDAVGFVFQSFQLLPALTALENVMLPLELAGQDDAREIATQWLERVGLSGRKQHYPKHLSGGEQQRVALARAFAPSPQLLLADEPTGNLDATTGAAIIELMFSLNRESGTTLILVTHDEALAARCNRILRMHAGQLREETVTA
;
A
#
# COMPACT_ATOMS: atom_id res chain seq x y z
N MET A 1 -19.23 5.67 38.78
CA MET A 1 -18.12 5.01 38.10
C MET A 1 -18.06 5.54 36.69
N ASP A 2 -17.09 6.38 36.45
CA ASP A 2 -16.90 7.17 35.25
C ASP A 2 -16.45 6.25 34.09
N ARG A 3 -17.22 6.18 32.99
CA ARG A 3 -16.94 5.39 31.79
C ARG A 3 -16.20 6.20 30.72
N SER A 4 -15.50 7.25 31.12
CA SER A 4 -14.79 8.17 30.24
C SER A 4 -13.29 7.89 30.25
N ASN A 5 -12.75 7.55 29.11
CA ASN A 5 -11.37 7.42 28.64
C ASN A 5 -10.86 5.99 28.45
N ILE A 6 -11.48 5.25 27.52
CA ILE A 6 -10.69 4.32 26.71
C ILE A 6 -10.13 5.18 25.56
N GLU A 7 -8.92 5.74 25.73
CA GLU A 7 -8.17 6.32 24.62
C GLU A 7 -7.80 5.17 23.68
N PHE A 8 -8.54 5.07 22.57
CA PHE A 8 -8.09 4.22 21.46
C PHE A 8 -6.77 4.79 20.92
N PRO A 9 -5.75 3.97 20.69
CA PRO A 9 -4.51 4.46 20.12
C PRO A 9 -4.79 5.22 18.82
N ALA A 10 -4.08 6.34 18.63
CA ALA A 10 -4.25 7.18 17.44
C ALA A 10 -4.12 6.33 16.16
N PRO A 11 -5.00 6.51 15.17
CA PRO A 11 -4.95 5.74 13.94
C PRO A 11 -3.64 6.01 13.19
N VAL A 12 -3.08 4.96 12.56
CA VAL A 12 -1.91 5.09 11.69
C VAL A 12 -2.25 5.93 10.46
N MET A 13 -3.47 5.77 9.94
CA MET A 13 -3.99 6.58 8.85
C MET A 13 -5.39 7.11 9.18
N LYS A 14 -5.62 8.40 8.87
CA LYS A 14 -6.94 9.03 8.94
C LYS A 14 -7.23 9.77 7.64
N VAL A 15 -8.36 9.47 7.03
CA VAL A 15 -8.88 10.12 5.80
C VAL A 15 -10.14 10.87 6.16
N SER A 16 -10.26 12.12 5.72
CA SER A 16 -11.39 12.98 6.08
C SER A 16 -11.86 13.78 4.87
N GLY A 17 -13.09 13.53 4.41
CA GLY A 17 -13.76 14.27 3.33
C GLY A 17 -13.02 14.24 1.99
N LEU A 18 -12.23 13.18 1.72
CA LEU A 18 -11.34 13.12 0.57
C LEU A 18 -12.12 13.06 -0.74
N SER A 19 -11.87 14.02 -1.62
CA SER A 19 -12.53 14.13 -2.91
C SER A 19 -11.52 14.37 -4.02
N LYS A 20 -11.75 13.78 -5.20
CA LYS A 20 -10.93 13.99 -6.39
C LYS A 20 -11.82 14.18 -7.61
N SER A 21 -11.64 15.28 -8.30
CA SER A 21 -12.32 15.60 -9.56
C SER A 21 -11.30 16.06 -10.59
N VAL A 22 -11.56 15.73 -11.85
CA VAL A 22 -10.74 16.14 -13.00
C VAL A 22 -11.63 16.76 -14.07
N ALA A 23 -11.14 17.79 -14.76
CA ALA A 23 -11.82 18.34 -15.93
C ALA A 23 -11.74 17.34 -17.09
N VAL A 24 -12.84 17.15 -17.81
CA VAL A 24 -12.93 16.26 -18.99
C VAL A 24 -13.12 17.09 -20.24
N GLY A 25 -12.28 16.82 -21.25
CA GLY A 25 -12.35 17.51 -22.55
C GLY A 25 -12.04 19.01 -22.45
N ASP A 26 -12.56 19.81 -23.38
CA ASP A 26 -12.33 21.27 -23.51
C ASP A 26 -13.06 22.11 -22.41
N GLY A 27 -13.13 21.59 -21.18
CA GLY A 27 -13.74 22.30 -20.04
C GLY A 27 -15.27 22.15 -19.94
N GLN A 28 -15.88 21.25 -20.70
CA GLN A 28 -17.36 21.06 -20.72
C GLN A 28 -17.89 20.06 -19.66
N GLY A 29 -17.04 19.44 -18.86
CA GLY A 29 -17.46 18.49 -17.84
C GLY A 29 -16.47 18.33 -16.69
N ILE A 30 -16.96 17.87 -15.53
CA ILE A 30 -16.17 17.48 -14.37
C ILE A 30 -16.46 16.00 -14.12
N LEU A 31 -15.41 15.18 -14.12
CA LEU A 31 -15.49 13.79 -13.68
C LEU A 31 -15.14 13.73 -12.19
N HIS A 32 -16.11 13.33 -11.38
CA HIS A 32 -15.90 13.05 -9.95
C HIS A 32 -15.39 11.62 -9.79
N ILE A 33 -14.10 11.48 -9.43
CA ILE A 33 -13.46 10.16 -9.23
C ILE A 33 -13.68 9.68 -7.80
N LEU A 34 -13.54 10.59 -6.81
CA LEU A 34 -13.81 10.31 -5.39
C LEU A 34 -14.72 11.40 -4.83
N GLN A 35 -15.63 11.01 -3.93
CA GLN A 35 -16.63 11.89 -3.36
C GLN A 35 -16.75 11.64 -1.84
N ASP A 36 -16.23 12.58 -1.05
CA ASP A 36 -16.37 12.64 0.41
C ASP A 36 -15.98 11.34 1.14
N VAL A 37 -14.82 10.77 0.77
CA VAL A 37 -14.31 9.52 1.34
C VAL A 37 -13.73 9.80 2.73
N SER A 38 -14.22 9.08 3.75
CA SER A 38 -13.76 9.23 5.13
C SER A 38 -13.65 7.87 5.81
N PHE A 39 -12.48 7.56 6.39
CA PHE A 39 -12.25 6.38 7.21
C PHE A 39 -10.95 6.54 8.02
N ALA A 40 -10.73 5.65 8.98
CA ALA A 40 -9.48 5.57 9.73
C ALA A 40 -9.02 4.12 9.81
N VAL A 41 -7.70 3.92 9.92
CA VAL A 41 -7.06 2.60 10.04
C VAL A 41 -6.16 2.60 11.26
N GLY A 42 -6.39 1.67 12.17
CA GLY A 42 -5.62 1.47 13.39
C GLY A 42 -4.26 0.82 13.14
N ALA A 43 -3.37 0.86 14.14
CA ALA A 43 -2.07 0.20 14.07
C ALA A 43 -2.25 -1.33 14.00
N GLY A 44 -1.53 -1.98 13.06
CA GLY A 44 -1.59 -3.43 12.85
C GLY A 44 -2.89 -3.93 12.21
N GLU A 45 -3.84 -3.05 11.90
CA GLU A 45 -5.09 -3.40 11.24
C GLU A 45 -4.86 -3.71 9.76
N SER A 46 -5.59 -4.67 9.21
CA SER A 46 -5.67 -4.92 7.77
C SER A 46 -7.05 -4.53 7.23
N VAL A 47 -7.08 -3.67 6.23
CA VAL A 47 -8.29 -3.15 5.59
C VAL A 47 -8.26 -3.45 4.11
N ALA A 48 -9.27 -4.13 3.60
CA ALA A 48 -9.45 -4.32 2.16
C ALA A 48 -10.35 -3.23 1.58
N ILE A 49 -9.97 -2.68 0.44
CA ILE A 49 -10.79 -1.77 -0.37
C ILE A 49 -11.20 -2.53 -1.64
N VAL A 50 -12.48 -2.89 -1.73
CA VAL A 50 -13.03 -3.66 -2.84
C VAL A 50 -13.96 -2.82 -3.71
N GLY A 51 -14.11 -3.19 -4.98
CA GLY A 51 -15.02 -2.51 -5.90
C GLY A 51 -14.71 -2.83 -7.35
N ALA A 52 -15.64 -2.53 -8.24
CA ALA A 52 -15.49 -2.75 -9.67
C ALA A 52 -14.30 -1.97 -10.28
N SER A 53 -13.81 -2.41 -11.44
CA SER A 53 -12.84 -1.62 -12.21
C SER A 53 -13.40 -0.23 -12.50
N GLY A 54 -12.55 0.80 -12.40
CA GLY A 54 -12.96 2.20 -12.58
C GLY A 54 -13.73 2.83 -11.41
N SER A 55 -13.92 2.13 -10.27
CA SER A 55 -14.63 2.72 -9.11
C SER A 55 -13.83 3.78 -8.36
N GLY A 56 -12.53 3.98 -8.67
CA GLY A 56 -11.66 4.98 -8.04
C GLY A 56 -10.62 4.41 -7.07
N LYS A 57 -10.48 3.08 -6.93
CA LYS A 57 -9.57 2.42 -5.96
C LYS A 57 -8.10 2.83 -6.10
N SER A 58 -7.54 2.74 -7.30
CA SER A 58 -6.12 3.12 -7.52
C SER A 58 -5.90 4.63 -7.36
N THR A 59 -6.90 5.46 -7.70
CA THR A 59 -6.86 6.90 -7.41
C THR A 59 -6.85 7.14 -5.90
N LEU A 60 -7.71 6.45 -5.15
CA LEU A 60 -7.71 6.53 -3.69
C LEU A 60 -6.34 6.13 -3.15
N LEU A 61 -5.79 4.99 -3.59
CA LEU A 61 -4.48 4.52 -3.12
C LEU A 61 -3.38 5.55 -3.40
N GLY A 62 -3.37 6.17 -4.59
CA GLY A 62 -2.42 7.23 -4.94
C GLY A 62 -2.53 8.46 -4.04
N LEU A 63 -3.73 8.84 -3.65
CA LEU A 63 -3.96 9.95 -2.69
C LEU A 63 -3.55 9.56 -1.26
N LEU A 64 -3.86 8.33 -0.82
CA LEU A 64 -3.41 7.82 0.48
C LEU A 64 -1.89 7.83 0.62
N ALA A 65 -1.20 7.59 -0.50
CA ALA A 65 0.24 7.61 -0.60
C ALA A 65 0.83 9.02 -0.75
N GLY A 66 0.01 10.06 -0.97
CA GLY A 66 0.49 11.40 -1.30
C GLY A 66 1.20 11.47 -2.65
N LEU A 67 0.92 10.55 -3.58
CA LEU A 67 1.45 10.54 -4.96
C LEU A 67 0.64 11.43 -5.91
N ASP A 68 -0.60 11.77 -5.51
CA ASP A 68 -1.48 12.72 -6.20
C ASP A 68 -2.08 13.67 -5.15
N VAL A 69 -2.68 14.78 -5.60
CA VAL A 69 -3.25 15.81 -4.73
C VAL A 69 -4.78 15.77 -4.84
N PRO A 70 -5.53 15.75 -3.73
CA PRO A 70 -6.99 15.77 -3.75
C PRO A 70 -7.54 17.14 -4.18
N THR A 71 -8.78 17.15 -4.62
CA THR A 71 -9.54 18.40 -4.85
C THR A 71 -10.03 18.99 -3.53
N ALA A 72 -10.34 18.13 -2.55
CA ALA A 72 -10.75 18.53 -1.20
C ALA A 72 -10.48 17.40 -0.20
N GLY A 73 -10.51 17.71 1.09
CA GLY A 73 -10.28 16.77 2.17
C GLY A 73 -8.82 16.63 2.56
N SER A 74 -8.52 15.67 3.43
CA SER A 74 -7.18 15.45 3.97
C SER A 74 -6.88 13.97 4.20
N VAL A 75 -5.59 13.65 4.15
CA VAL A 75 -5.03 12.35 4.58
C VAL A 75 -3.97 12.63 5.64
N ALA A 76 -4.09 12.02 6.79
CA ALA A 76 -3.05 12.07 7.81
C ALA A 76 -2.44 10.69 8.00
N ILE A 77 -1.10 10.61 7.97
CA ILE A 77 -0.31 9.42 8.31
C ILE A 77 0.45 9.75 9.59
N ARG A 78 0.29 8.92 10.64
CA ARG A 78 0.89 9.15 11.96
C ARG A 78 0.55 10.53 12.55
N GLY A 79 -0.63 11.04 12.25
CA GLY A 79 -1.09 12.38 12.67
C GLY A 79 -0.57 13.53 11.82
N VAL A 80 0.33 13.29 10.85
CA VAL A 80 0.86 14.31 9.94
C VAL A 80 -0.05 14.41 8.72
N ASP A 81 -0.62 15.59 8.45
CA ASP A 81 -1.43 15.86 7.26
C ASP A 81 -0.53 15.93 6.02
N VAL A 82 -0.66 14.92 5.15
CA VAL A 82 0.16 14.71 3.95
C VAL A 82 0.13 15.91 2.99
N PHE A 83 -1.02 16.57 2.89
CA PHE A 83 -1.20 17.66 1.90
C PHE A 83 -0.84 19.05 2.44
N LYS A 84 -0.40 19.14 3.70
CA LYS A 84 0.23 20.35 4.24
C LYS A 84 1.74 20.35 4.06
N LEU A 85 2.32 19.21 3.71
CA LEU A 85 3.73 19.03 3.43
C LEU A 85 4.07 19.51 1.99
N ASP A 86 5.26 19.98 1.78
CA ASP A 86 5.81 20.13 0.43
C ASP A 86 6.19 18.77 -0.18
N GLU A 87 6.66 18.73 -1.43
CA GLU A 87 6.93 17.45 -2.11
C GLU A 87 8.11 16.69 -1.50
N ASP A 88 9.14 17.40 -1.05
CA ASP A 88 10.31 16.77 -0.43
C ASP A 88 9.94 16.16 0.94
N GLU A 89 9.17 16.88 1.73
CA GLU A 89 8.63 16.42 3.01
C GLU A 89 7.68 15.22 2.82
N ARG A 90 6.82 15.25 1.78
CA ARG A 90 5.96 14.10 1.43
C ARG A 90 6.77 12.89 1.01
N ALA A 91 7.83 13.09 0.20
CA ALA A 91 8.71 12.01 -0.21
C ALA A 91 9.44 11.39 1.00
N ALA A 92 9.92 12.22 1.93
CA ALA A 92 10.53 11.76 3.17
C ALA A 92 9.54 10.96 4.04
N LEU A 93 8.30 11.45 4.22
CA LEU A 93 7.26 10.74 4.95
C LEU A 93 6.91 9.38 4.30
N ARG A 94 6.80 9.34 2.96
CA ARG A 94 6.59 8.07 2.22
C ARG A 94 7.73 7.10 2.47
N GLY A 95 8.98 7.55 2.35
CA GLY A 95 10.16 6.71 2.56
C GLY A 95 10.27 6.13 3.96
N ASP A 96 9.86 6.89 4.98
CA ASP A 96 9.91 6.49 6.39
C ASP A 96 8.73 5.61 6.82
N ALA A 97 7.52 5.90 6.33
CA ALA A 97 6.30 5.32 6.90
C ALA A 97 5.59 4.30 5.99
N VAL A 98 5.81 4.33 4.67
CA VAL A 98 4.96 3.62 3.71
C VAL A 98 5.74 2.66 2.81
N GLY A 99 5.35 1.40 2.83
CA GLY A 99 5.76 0.40 1.84
C GLY A 99 4.71 0.25 0.74
N PHE A 100 5.15 -0.10 -0.47
CA PHE A 100 4.27 -0.26 -1.64
C PHE A 100 4.44 -1.62 -2.29
N VAL A 101 3.32 -2.24 -2.62
CA VAL A 101 3.24 -3.44 -3.47
C VAL A 101 2.25 -3.20 -4.59
N PHE A 102 2.69 -3.28 -5.84
CA PHE A 102 1.88 -2.99 -7.02
C PHE A 102 1.64 -4.25 -7.87
N GLN A 103 0.57 -4.24 -8.64
CA GLN A 103 0.23 -5.28 -9.59
C GLN A 103 1.34 -5.53 -10.62
N SER A 104 2.01 -4.48 -11.11
CA SER A 104 3.08 -4.55 -12.11
C SER A 104 4.48 -4.61 -11.51
N PHE A 105 4.61 -5.00 -10.22
CA PHE A 105 5.84 -5.14 -9.45
C PHE A 105 6.64 -3.83 -9.31
N GLN A 106 6.66 -2.99 -10.31
CA GLN A 106 7.39 -1.70 -10.41
C GLN A 106 8.87 -1.79 -9.95
N LEU A 107 9.53 -2.87 -10.37
CA LEU A 107 10.97 -3.00 -10.19
C LEU A 107 11.70 -2.13 -11.20
N LEU A 108 12.81 -1.54 -10.77
CA LEU A 108 13.70 -0.78 -11.64
C LEU A 108 14.48 -1.77 -12.53
N PRO A 109 14.29 -1.75 -13.86
CA PRO A 109 14.80 -2.78 -14.75
C PRO A 109 16.34 -2.75 -14.89
N ALA A 110 16.95 -1.61 -14.57
CA ALA A 110 18.41 -1.42 -14.60
C ALA A 110 19.10 -1.89 -13.32
N LEU A 111 18.36 -2.25 -12.28
CA LEU A 111 18.86 -2.72 -10.99
C LEU A 111 18.60 -4.22 -10.83
N THR A 112 19.54 -4.91 -10.19
CA THR A 112 19.36 -6.30 -9.75
C THR A 112 18.29 -6.44 -8.69
N ALA A 113 17.88 -7.65 -8.33
CA ALA A 113 16.96 -7.90 -7.22
C ALA A 113 17.49 -7.30 -5.90
N LEU A 114 18.78 -7.48 -5.63
CA LEU A 114 19.42 -6.92 -4.44
C LEU A 114 19.37 -5.39 -4.43
N GLU A 115 19.75 -4.74 -5.51
CA GLU A 115 19.76 -3.29 -5.64
C GLU A 115 18.34 -2.68 -5.58
N ASN A 116 17.33 -3.38 -6.11
CA ASN A 116 15.94 -2.96 -5.97
C ASN A 116 15.48 -2.93 -4.50
N VAL A 117 15.93 -3.88 -3.67
CA VAL A 117 15.60 -3.91 -2.23
C VAL A 117 16.48 -2.96 -1.44
N MET A 118 17.74 -2.75 -1.84
CA MET A 118 18.66 -1.80 -1.19
C MET A 118 18.21 -0.35 -1.35
N LEU A 119 17.69 0.00 -2.53
CA LEU A 119 17.43 1.41 -2.88
C LEU A 119 16.66 2.21 -1.83
N PRO A 120 15.51 1.77 -1.30
CA PRO A 120 14.81 2.55 -0.27
C PRO A 120 15.62 2.68 1.04
N LEU A 121 16.45 1.71 1.37
CA LEU A 121 17.32 1.75 2.55
C LEU A 121 18.46 2.76 2.37
N GLU A 122 19.08 2.79 1.18
CA GLU A 122 20.12 3.75 0.83
C GLU A 122 19.58 5.19 0.82
N LEU A 123 18.38 5.39 0.26
CA LEU A 123 17.71 6.70 0.28
C LEU A 123 17.36 7.16 1.70
N ALA A 124 17.13 6.22 2.62
CA ALA A 124 16.93 6.50 4.05
C ALA A 124 18.27 6.67 4.82
N GLY A 125 19.43 6.57 4.12
CA GLY A 125 20.75 6.74 4.73
C GLY A 125 21.18 5.60 5.64
N GLN A 126 20.68 4.37 5.41
CA GLN A 126 21.06 3.20 6.22
C GLN A 126 22.40 2.62 5.74
N ASP A 127 23.39 2.59 6.61
CA ASP A 127 24.76 2.11 6.30
C ASP A 127 24.79 0.60 6.01
N ASP A 128 23.86 -0.17 6.58
CA ASP A 128 23.74 -1.62 6.45
C ASP A 128 22.70 -2.08 5.39
N ALA A 129 22.34 -1.17 4.46
CA ALA A 129 21.32 -1.40 3.42
C ALA A 129 21.53 -2.74 2.67
N ARG A 130 22.79 -3.10 2.34
CA ARG A 130 23.11 -4.33 1.64
C ARG A 130 22.84 -5.58 2.48
N GLU A 131 23.15 -5.53 3.75
CA GLU A 131 22.93 -6.66 4.67
C GLU A 131 21.43 -6.88 4.89
N ILE A 132 20.69 -5.82 5.19
CA ILE A 132 19.22 -5.85 5.35
C ILE A 132 18.55 -6.39 4.08
N ALA A 133 18.91 -5.85 2.91
CA ALA A 133 18.35 -6.31 1.64
C ALA A 133 18.64 -7.78 1.35
N THR A 134 19.85 -8.24 1.71
CA THR A 134 20.24 -9.64 1.57
C THR A 134 19.36 -10.54 2.44
N GLN A 135 19.15 -10.19 3.71
CA GLN A 135 18.32 -10.93 4.64
C GLN A 135 16.85 -10.96 4.15
N TRP A 136 16.32 -9.84 3.64
CA TRP A 136 14.98 -9.81 3.08
C TRP A 136 14.80 -10.70 1.86
N LEU A 137 15.76 -10.71 0.94
CA LEU A 137 15.72 -11.63 -0.21
C LEU A 137 15.80 -13.11 0.22
N GLU A 138 16.50 -13.43 1.30
CA GLU A 138 16.51 -14.77 1.88
C GLU A 138 15.16 -15.13 2.49
N ARG A 139 14.54 -14.22 3.24
CA ARG A 139 13.20 -14.40 3.82
C ARG A 139 12.13 -14.66 2.76
N VAL A 140 12.20 -14.03 1.60
CA VAL A 140 11.26 -14.27 0.50
C VAL A 140 11.67 -15.42 -0.43
N GLY A 141 12.71 -16.20 -0.07
CA GLY A 141 13.16 -17.40 -0.80
C GLY A 141 13.93 -17.11 -2.09
N LEU A 142 14.65 -15.98 -2.15
CA LEU A 142 15.39 -15.53 -3.33
C LEU A 142 16.92 -15.47 -3.12
N SER A 143 17.47 -16.26 -2.19
CA SER A 143 18.92 -16.31 -1.90
C SER A 143 19.78 -16.49 -3.16
N GLY A 144 19.35 -17.33 -4.09
CA GLY A 144 20.05 -17.63 -5.36
C GLY A 144 19.76 -16.63 -6.50
N ARG A 145 18.93 -15.59 -6.25
CA ARG A 145 18.47 -14.65 -7.27
C ARG A 145 18.96 -13.21 -7.07
N LYS A 146 19.73 -12.94 -6.05
CA LYS A 146 20.16 -11.59 -5.63
C LYS A 146 20.75 -10.74 -6.77
N GLN A 147 21.53 -11.36 -7.65
CA GLN A 147 22.21 -10.69 -8.77
C GLN A 147 21.43 -10.71 -10.09
N HIS A 148 20.20 -11.22 -10.09
CA HIS A 148 19.38 -11.27 -11.30
C HIS A 148 18.66 -9.94 -11.51
N TYR A 149 18.64 -9.49 -12.77
CA TYR A 149 17.81 -8.34 -13.20
C TYR A 149 16.35 -8.78 -13.34
N PRO A 150 15.38 -7.86 -13.21
CA PRO A 150 13.93 -8.17 -13.31
C PRO A 150 13.56 -9.01 -14.54
N LYS A 151 14.15 -8.74 -15.70
CA LYS A 151 13.93 -9.49 -16.96
C LYS A 151 14.31 -10.98 -16.90
N HIS A 152 15.11 -11.38 -15.93
CA HIS A 152 15.54 -12.76 -15.72
C HIS A 152 14.80 -13.46 -14.57
N LEU A 153 13.80 -12.79 -13.99
CA LEU A 153 12.96 -13.30 -12.91
C LEU A 153 11.55 -13.61 -13.43
N SER A 154 10.97 -14.71 -12.95
CA SER A 154 9.53 -14.97 -13.17
C SER A 154 8.67 -13.92 -12.50
N GLY A 155 7.38 -13.81 -12.87
CA GLY A 155 6.46 -12.87 -12.25
C GLY A 155 6.36 -13.04 -10.73
N GLY A 156 6.28 -14.28 -10.25
CA GLY A 156 6.27 -14.57 -8.82
C GLY A 156 7.59 -14.24 -8.11
N GLU A 157 8.75 -14.39 -8.77
CA GLU A 157 10.03 -13.94 -8.23
C GLU A 157 10.10 -12.41 -8.17
N GLN A 158 9.62 -11.70 -9.22
CA GLN A 158 9.55 -10.25 -9.23
C GLN A 158 8.65 -9.73 -8.10
N GLN A 159 7.50 -10.36 -7.87
CA GLN A 159 6.62 -9.97 -6.78
C GLN A 159 7.24 -10.23 -5.40
N ARG A 160 8.01 -11.30 -5.23
CA ARG A 160 8.77 -11.52 -4.01
C ARG A 160 9.86 -10.46 -3.80
N VAL A 161 10.54 -9.99 -4.85
CA VAL A 161 11.45 -8.84 -4.75
C VAL A 161 10.69 -7.57 -4.34
N ALA A 162 9.52 -7.32 -4.94
CA ALA A 162 8.68 -6.17 -4.59
C ALA A 162 8.22 -6.21 -3.11
N LEU A 163 7.85 -7.39 -2.60
CA LEU A 163 7.54 -7.59 -1.17
C LEU A 163 8.77 -7.29 -0.29
N ALA A 164 9.93 -7.87 -0.62
CA ALA A 164 11.17 -7.62 0.11
C ALA A 164 11.49 -6.12 0.16
N ARG A 165 11.39 -5.43 -0.99
CA ARG A 165 11.60 -3.97 -1.10
C ARG A 165 10.62 -3.17 -0.24
N ALA A 166 9.35 -3.58 -0.21
CA ALA A 166 8.31 -2.88 0.53
C ALA A 166 8.48 -3.02 2.05
N PHE A 167 8.93 -4.18 2.54
CA PHE A 167 9.09 -4.47 3.96
C PHE A 167 10.47 -4.13 4.51
N ALA A 168 11.53 -4.04 3.68
CA ALA A 168 12.90 -3.81 4.12
C ALA A 168 13.08 -2.54 4.98
N PRO A 169 12.41 -1.39 4.68
CA PRO A 169 12.48 -0.20 5.51
C PRO A 169 11.69 -0.31 6.83
N SER A 170 11.05 -1.45 7.11
CA SER A 170 10.17 -1.64 8.27
C SER A 170 9.02 -0.63 8.34
N PRO A 171 8.21 -0.49 7.28
CA PRO A 171 7.17 0.52 7.19
C PRO A 171 6.07 0.26 8.23
N GLN A 172 5.41 1.33 8.70
CA GLN A 172 4.23 1.22 9.55
C GLN A 172 2.95 0.96 8.77
N LEU A 173 2.94 1.31 7.49
CA LEU A 173 1.81 1.16 6.58
C LEU A 173 2.27 0.49 5.29
N LEU A 174 1.59 -0.58 4.90
CA LEU A 174 1.75 -1.22 3.59
C LEU A 174 0.53 -0.89 2.73
N LEU A 175 0.76 -0.32 1.57
CA LEU A 175 -0.24 -0.08 0.54
C LEU A 175 -0.05 -1.11 -0.59
N ALA A 176 -1.04 -1.95 -0.82
CA ALA A 176 -0.99 -3.00 -1.84
C ALA A 176 -2.11 -2.81 -2.87
N ASP A 177 -1.75 -2.67 -4.15
CA ASP A 177 -2.69 -2.52 -5.27
C ASP A 177 -2.66 -3.78 -6.13
N GLU A 178 -3.72 -4.60 -6.06
CA GLU A 178 -3.91 -5.84 -6.86
C GLU A 178 -2.63 -6.71 -6.87
N PRO A 179 -2.06 -7.10 -5.72
CA PRO A 179 -0.70 -7.65 -5.61
C PRO A 179 -0.48 -8.95 -6.38
N THR A 180 -1.53 -9.59 -6.88
CA THR A 180 -1.47 -10.85 -7.64
C THR A 180 -2.12 -10.77 -9.01
N GLY A 181 -2.59 -9.61 -9.45
CA GLY A 181 -3.36 -9.45 -10.67
C GLY A 181 -2.62 -9.86 -11.97
N ASN A 182 -1.29 -9.95 -11.94
CA ASN A 182 -0.46 -10.38 -13.08
C ASN A 182 0.14 -11.80 -12.91
N LEU A 183 -0.37 -12.60 -11.95
CA LEU A 183 0.15 -13.91 -11.63
C LEU A 183 -0.89 -15.00 -11.91
N ASP A 184 -0.44 -16.22 -12.20
CA ASP A 184 -1.31 -17.38 -12.19
C ASP A 184 -1.84 -17.67 -10.77
N ALA A 185 -2.95 -18.39 -10.68
CA ALA A 185 -3.66 -18.64 -9.42
C ALA A 185 -2.78 -19.30 -8.34
N THR A 186 -1.94 -20.27 -8.73
CA THR A 186 -1.07 -21.00 -7.78
C THR A 186 0.03 -20.08 -7.23
N THR A 187 0.71 -19.37 -8.11
CA THR A 187 1.74 -18.38 -7.74
C THR A 187 1.12 -17.25 -6.92
N GLY A 188 -0.04 -16.74 -7.35
CA GLY A 188 -0.78 -15.70 -6.64
C GLY A 188 -1.11 -16.10 -5.19
N ALA A 189 -1.64 -17.31 -4.99
CA ALA A 189 -1.93 -17.82 -3.64
C ALA A 189 -0.68 -17.84 -2.74
N ALA A 190 0.45 -18.32 -3.27
CA ALA A 190 1.70 -18.35 -2.51
C ALA A 190 2.22 -16.94 -2.15
N ILE A 191 2.08 -15.97 -3.05
CA ILE A 191 2.43 -14.57 -2.80
C ILE A 191 1.55 -13.95 -1.71
N ILE A 192 0.25 -14.23 -1.74
CA ILE A 192 -0.69 -13.74 -0.72
C ILE A 192 -0.35 -14.30 0.66
N GLU A 193 -0.09 -15.62 0.75
CA GLU A 193 0.32 -16.24 2.02
C GLU A 193 1.60 -15.58 2.56
N LEU A 194 2.60 -15.39 1.70
CA LEU A 194 3.85 -14.72 2.08
C LEU A 194 3.59 -13.28 2.56
N MET A 195 2.80 -12.49 1.83
CA MET A 195 2.50 -11.10 2.18
C MET A 195 1.81 -11.00 3.54
N PHE A 196 0.78 -11.81 3.80
CA PHE A 196 0.09 -11.82 5.09
C PHE A 196 0.96 -12.37 6.23
N SER A 197 1.86 -13.33 5.98
CA SER A 197 2.84 -13.80 6.97
C SER A 197 3.78 -12.67 7.38
N LEU A 198 4.41 -12.01 6.39
CA LEU A 198 5.32 -10.89 6.63
C LEU A 198 4.61 -9.73 7.34
N ASN A 199 3.37 -9.42 6.95
CA ASN A 199 2.56 -8.39 7.56
C ASN A 199 2.30 -8.67 9.05
N ARG A 200 1.89 -9.90 9.40
CA ARG A 200 1.68 -10.30 10.80
C ARG A 200 2.97 -10.27 11.62
N GLU A 201 4.08 -10.77 11.06
CA GLU A 201 5.38 -10.80 11.73
C GLU A 201 5.92 -9.39 12.02
N SER A 202 5.70 -8.45 11.09
CA SER A 202 6.16 -7.05 11.20
C SER A 202 5.20 -6.16 11.99
N GLY A 203 3.96 -6.60 12.25
CA GLY A 203 2.93 -5.76 12.85
C GLY A 203 2.52 -4.55 12.00
N THR A 204 2.81 -4.59 10.69
CA THR A 204 2.54 -3.50 9.75
C THR A 204 1.04 -3.35 9.51
N THR A 205 0.54 -2.13 9.46
CA THR A 205 -0.84 -1.83 9.04
C THR A 205 -0.96 -2.05 7.54
N LEU A 206 -2.02 -2.74 7.08
CA LEU A 206 -2.21 -3.06 5.66
C LEU A 206 -3.46 -2.39 5.09
N ILE A 207 -3.31 -1.70 3.96
CA ILE A 207 -4.43 -1.32 3.08
C ILE A 207 -4.26 -2.08 1.76
N LEU A 208 -5.21 -2.96 1.47
CA LEU A 208 -5.21 -3.84 0.31
C LEU A 208 -6.32 -3.43 -0.65
N VAL A 209 -5.96 -3.01 -1.84
CA VAL A 209 -6.91 -2.80 -2.94
C VAL A 209 -6.99 -4.09 -3.75
N THR A 210 -8.20 -4.60 -3.93
CA THR A 210 -8.44 -5.82 -4.73
C THR A 210 -9.87 -5.89 -5.25
N HIS A 211 -10.09 -6.69 -6.28
CA HIS A 211 -11.42 -7.10 -6.72
C HIS A 211 -11.74 -8.55 -6.31
N ASP A 212 -10.80 -9.24 -5.67
CA ASP A 212 -10.97 -10.61 -5.17
C ASP A 212 -11.58 -10.58 -3.76
N GLU A 213 -12.85 -11.02 -3.67
CA GLU A 213 -13.62 -11.07 -2.42
C GLU A 213 -13.03 -12.08 -1.42
N ALA A 214 -12.48 -13.20 -1.90
CA ALA A 214 -11.85 -14.19 -1.03
C ALA A 214 -10.57 -13.64 -0.39
N LEU A 215 -9.81 -12.84 -1.14
CA LEU A 215 -8.65 -12.16 -0.63
C LEU A 215 -9.04 -11.05 0.36
N ALA A 216 -10.05 -10.27 0.04
CA ALA A 216 -10.58 -9.21 0.92
C ALA A 216 -11.06 -9.76 2.26
N ALA A 217 -11.71 -10.93 2.28
CA ALA A 217 -12.20 -11.59 3.49
C ALA A 217 -11.09 -12.01 4.48
N ARG A 218 -9.83 -11.95 4.08
CA ARG A 218 -8.67 -12.19 4.97
C ARG A 218 -8.27 -10.97 5.78
N CYS A 219 -8.76 -9.79 5.42
CA CYS A 219 -8.52 -8.56 6.15
C CYS A 219 -9.48 -8.41 7.35
N ASN A 220 -9.11 -7.58 8.33
CA ASN A 220 -9.95 -7.33 9.51
C ASN A 220 -11.22 -6.57 9.16
N ARG A 221 -11.16 -5.67 8.13
CA ARG A 221 -12.30 -4.87 7.67
C ARG A 221 -12.34 -4.81 6.16
N ILE A 222 -13.54 -4.66 5.62
CA ILE A 222 -13.78 -4.49 4.18
C ILE A 222 -14.49 -3.14 3.98
N LEU A 223 -13.91 -2.32 3.12
CA LEU A 223 -14.49 -1.06 2.65
C LEU A 223 -14.87 -1.24 1.18
N ARG A 224 -16.15 -1.05 0.86
CA ARG A 224 -16.64 -1.21 -0.51
C ARG A 224 -16.70 0.13 -1.23
N MET A 225 -16.02 0.21 -2.34
CA MET A 225 -16.00 1.40 -3.20
C MET A 225 -16.95 1.23 -4.38
N HIS A 226 -17.87 2.19 -4.51
CA HIS A 226 -18.81 2.26 -5.62
C HIS A 226 -18.96 3.71 -6.09
N ALA A 227 -18.73 3.95 -7.39
CA ALA A 227 -18.87 5.28 -8.01
C ALA A 227 -18.18 6.43 -7.21
N GLY A 228 -16.97 6.19 -6.75
CA GLY A 228 -16.17 7.17 -5.99
C GLY A 228 -16.55 7.33 -4.53
N GLN A 229 -17.56 6.63 -4.04
CA GLN A 229 -17.96 6.62 -2.63
C GLN A 229 -17.50 5.36 -1.92
N LEU A 230 -17.14 5.48 -0.64
CA LEU A 230 -16.69 4.39 0.20
C LEU A 230 -17.76 4.08 1.26
N ARG A 231 -18.06 2.79 1.44
CA ARG A 231 -18.96 2.31 2.51
C ARG A 231 -18.29 1.17 3.25
N GLU A 232 -18.40 1.20 4.57
CA GLU A 232 -17.96 0.10 5.40
C GLU A 232 -18.97 -1.05 5.33
N GLU A 233 -18.48 -2.25 5.05
CA GLU A 233 -19.30 -3.46 5.09
C GLU A 233 -19.20 -4.06 6.49
N THR A 234 -20.33 -4.12 7.19
CA THR A 234 -20.39 -4.83 8.47
C THR A 234 -20.29 -6.32 8.16
N VAL A 235 -19.14 -6.93 8.44
CA VAL A 235 -19.02 -8.40 8.36
C VAL A 235 -19.92 -8.95 9.44
N THR A 236 -21.11 -9.41 9.04
CA THR A 236 -21.98 -10.20 9.93
C THR A 236 -21.29 -11.54 10.16
N ALA A 237 -20.84 -11.78 11.39
CA ALA A 237 -20.22 -13.01 11.84
C ALA A 237 -21.21 -14.20 11.78
#